data_007f1f253a4faa3d62301928d2111785
#
_entry.id   007f1f253a4faa3d62301928d2111785
#
_cell.length_a   1.000
_cell.length_b   1.000
_cell.length_c   1.000
_cell.angle_alpha   90.00
_cell.angle_beta   90.00
_cell.angle_gamma   90.00
#
_symmetry.space_group_name_H-M   'P 1'
#
loop_
_entity.id
_entity.type
_entity.pdbx_description
1 polymer ?
#
loop_
_entity_poly.entity_id
_entity_poly.type
_entity_poly.pdbx_seq_one_letter_code
_entity_poly.pdbx_strand_id
1 'polypeptide(L)'
;QHNIDSKKIYLTPSGSMLNQEKLGNLSKLEKITILCGRFEGVDQRVIDVLGFEEVSIGNYVLAGGEIAAQVLLEGCIRLIPGVLGHPESLLEESFSNNLLEYPHYTRPQVWVDSLGNKHGVPEVLTSGHHSNIKKWRLDKSIEKTKNIRPDMYINKEQKQD
;
A
#
# COMPACT_ATOMS: atom_id res chain seq x y z
N GLN A 1 14.09 -32.47 -11.50
CA GLN A 1 12.80 -31.87 -11.14
C GLN A 1 12.97 -31.22 -9.76
N HIS A 2 13.35 -29.94 -9.73
CA HIS A 2 13.31 -29.16 -8.51
C HIS A 2 11.85 -28.75 -8.26
N ASN A 3 11.16 -29.48 -7.40
CA ASN A 3 9.86 -29.09 -6.87
C ASN A 3 10.09 -27.90 -5.93
N ILE A 4 10.19 -26.69 -6.48
CA ILE A 4 10.27 -25.48 -5.69
C ILE A 4 8.83 -25.17 -5.28
N ASP A 5 8.48 -25.59 -4.07
CA ASP A 5 7.20 -25.25 -3.45
C ASP A 5 7.21 -23.73 -3.13
N SER A 6 6.88 -22.94 -4.15
CA SER A 6 6.85 -21.48 -4.10
C SER A 6 5.51 -20.97 -4.55
N LYS A 7 5.00 -19.90 -3.93
CA LYS A 7 3.86 -19.16 -4.45
C LYS A 7 4.22 -18.58 -5.82
N LYS A 8 3.47 -18.96 -6.86
CA LYS A 8 3.70 -18.52 -8.23
C LYS A 8 2.73 -17.39 -8.57
N ILE A 9 3.26 -16.27 -9.04
CA ILE A 9 2.50 -15.07 -9.39
C ILE A 9 2.83 -14.67 -10.82
N TYR A 10 1.80 -14.49 -11.64
CA TYR A 10 1.88 -13.88 -12.95
C TYR A 10 1.33 -12.45 -12.87
N LEU A 11 2.16 -11.46 -13.23
CA LEU A 11 1.77 -10.06 -13.23
C LEU A 11 1.12 -9.67 -14.54
N THR A 12 -0.18 -9.37 -14.47
CA THR A 12 -1.02 -9.06 -15.64
C THR A 12 -2.10 -8.04 -15.26
N PRO A 13 -2.51 -7.14 -16.18
CA PRO A 13 -3.62 -6.22 -15.92
C PRO A 13 -4.96 -6.90 -15.63
N SER A 14 -5.16 -8.13 -16.14
CA SER A 14 -6.39 -8.92 -15.97
C SER A 14 -6.49 -9.64 -14.63
N GLY A 15 -5.40 -9.64 -13.81
CA GLY A 15 -5.35 -10.33 -12.54
C GLY A 15 -6.14 -9.66 -11.41
N SER A 16 -6.26 -10.37 -10.27
CA SER A 16 -6.83 -9.83 -9.05
C SER A 16 -5.99 -8.68 -8.50
N MET A 17 -6.64 -7.63 -7.98
CA MET A 17 -5.95 -6.42 -7.52
C MET A 17 -5.00 -6.71 -6.34
N LEU A 18 -3.75 -6.24 -6.47
CA LEU A 18 -2.79 -6.19 -5.38
C LEU A 18 -3.23 -5.13 -4.35
N ASN A 19 -3.28 -5.53 -3.08
CA ASN A 19 -3.61 -4.65 -1.97
C ASN A 19 -2.70 -4.93 -0.76
N GLN A 20 -2.80 -4.11 0.29
CA GLN A 20 -1.96 -4.23 1.48
C GLN A 20 -2.11 -5.58 2.20
N GLU A 21 -3.31 -6.13 2.25
CA GLU A 21 -3.57 -7.45 2.84
C GLU A 21 -2.85 -8.56 2.07
N LYS A 22 -2.94 -8.54 0.73
CA LYS A 22 -2.23 -9.50 -0.13
C LYS A 22 -0.71 -9.39 0.03
N LEU A 23 -0.16 -8.16 0.07
CA LEU A 23 1.26 -7.93 0.34
C LEU A 23 1.67 -8.50 1.71
N GLY A 24 0.87 -8.27 2.76
CA GLY A 24 1.11 -8.82 4.10
C GLY A 24 1.07 -10.35 4.15
N ASN A 25 0.24 -11.00 3.32
CA ASN A 25 0.23 -12.45 3.21
C ASN A 25 1.45 -12.97 2.43
N LEU A 26 1.82 -12.31 1.34
CA LEU A 26 2.98 -12.68 0.54
C LEU A 26 4.31 -12.48 1.29
N SER A 27 4.44 -11.43 2.09
CA SER A 27 5.68 -11.13 2.86
C SER A 27 6.04 -12.20 3.91
N LYS A 28 5.07 -13.06 4.27
CA LYS A 28 5.26 -14.16 5.22
C LYS A 28 5.78 -15.44 4.55
N LEU A 29 5.78 -15.49 3.22
CA LEU A 29 6.18 -16.67 2.47
C LEU A 29 7.70 -16.73 2.33
N GLU A 30 8.25 -17.92 2.41
CA GLU A 30 9.68 -18.17 2.25
C GLU A 30 10.15 -17.93 0.80
N LYS A 31 9.28 -18.27 -0.18
CA LYS A 31 9.62 -18.20 -1.60
C LYS A 31 8.43 -17.74 -2.43
N ILE A 32 8.71 -16.82 -3.36
CA ILE A 32 7.76 -16.37 -4.37
C ILE A 32 8.44 -16.46 -5.73
N THR A 33 7.75 -17.05 -6.71
CA THR A 33 8.16 -17.06 -8.12
C THR A 33 7.30 -16.05 -8.87
N ILE A 34 7.92 -15.06 -9.51
CA ILE A 34 7.20 -14.02 -10.27
C ILE A 34 7.47 -14.21 -11.76
N LEU A 35 6.39 -14.31 -12.54
CA LEU A 35 6.43 -14.33 -13.98
C LEU A 35 6.10 -12.93 -14.52
N CYS A 36 7.03 -12.33 -15.25
CA CYS A 36 6.89 -11.05 -15.92
C CYS A 36 6.64 -11.29 -17.40
N GLY A 37 5.41 -11.06 -17.85
CA GLY A 37 5.06 -11.17 -19.26
C GLY A 37 5.49 -9.95 -20.05
N ARG A 38 5.67 -10.14 -21.37
CA ARG A 38 5.88 -9.08 -22.36
C ARG A 38 4.98 -9.32 -23.55
N PHE A 39 4.87 -8.31 -24.42
CA PHE A 39 4.07 -8.36 -25.65
C PHE A 39 2.60 -8.71 -25.38
N GLU A 40 2.07 -9.72 -26.09
CA GLU A 40 0.66 -10.17 -25.99
C GLU A 40 0.37 -11.03 -24.74
N GLY A 41 1.35 -11.29 -23.90
CA GLY A 41 1.17 -12.07 -22.66
C GLY A 41 1.75 -13.48 -22.72
N VAL A 42 1.25 -14.34 -21.83
CA VAL A 42 1.67 -15.74 -21.69
C VAL A 42 0.50 -16.66 -22.01
N ASP A 43 0.77 -17.78 -22.65
CA ASP A 43 -0.25 -18.79 -22.99
C ASP A 43 -1.01 -19.23 -21.72
N GLN A 44 -2.34 -19.10 -21.73
CA GLN A 44 -3.19 -19.42 -20.60
C GLN A 44 -2.99 -20.85 -20.08
N ARG A 45 -2.75 -21.82 -20.97
CA ARG A 45 -2.48 -23.21 -20.59
C ARG A 45 -1.26 -23.34 -19.67
N VAL A 46 -0.24 -22.49 -19.87
CA VAL A 46 0.96 -22.47 -19.01
C VAL A 46 0.60 -21.91 -17.63
N ILE A 47 -0.20 -20.85 -17.57
CA ILE A 47 -0.68 -20.24 -16.32
C ILE A 47 -1.46 -21.27 -15.52
N ASP A 48 -2.43 -21.92 -16.14
CA ASP A 48 -3.34 -22.90 -15.51
C ASP A 48 -2.58 -24.15 -15.03
N VAL A 49 -1.78 -24.76 -15.90
CA VAL A 49 -1.07 -26.02 -15.61
C VAL A 49 0.00 -25.82 -14.54
N LEU A 50 0.70 -24.69 -14.56
CA LEU A 50 1.73 -24.40 -13.55
C LEU A 50 1.18 -23.76 -12.27
N GLY A 51 -0.11 -23.40 -12.23
CA GLY A 51 -0.80 -22.85 -11.08
C GLY A 51 -0.31 -21.45 -10.70
N PHE A 52 -0.16 -20.56 -11.69
CA PHE A 52 0.13 -19.16 -11.42
C PHE A 52 -1.13 -18.43 -10.96
N GLU A 53 -1.01 -17.64 -9.89
CA GLU A 53 -2.01 -16.65 -9.52
C GLU A 53 -1.79 -15.37 -10.36
N GLU A 54 -2.84 -14.92 -11.04
CA GLU A 54 -2.81 -13.69 -11.81
C GLU A 54 -3.07 -12.48 -10.89
N VAL A 55 -2.12 -11.52 -10.89
CA VAL A 55 -2.15 -10.35 -10.01
C VAL A 55 -1.94 -9.08 -10.82
N SER A 56 -2.81 -8.08 -10.60
CA SER A 56 -2.75 -6.75 -11.18
C SER A 56 -2.31 -5.72 -10.14
N ILE A 57 -1.47 -4.77 -10.52
CA ILE A 57 -1.08 -3.63 -9.67
C ILE A 57 -1.94 -2.39 -9.90
N GLY A 58 -2.91 -2.43 -10.82
CA GLY A 58 -3.79 -1.29 -11.10
C GLY A 58 -4.48 -1.40 -12.45
N ASN A 59 -5.46 -0.53 -12.66
CA ASN A 59 -6.27 -0.49 -13.89
C ASN A 59 -5.56 0.30 -15.01
N TYR A 60 -4.38 -0.14 -15.40
CA TYR A 60 -3.56 0.43 -16.47
C TYR A 60 -2.63 -0.64 -17.06
N VAL A 61 -2.12 -0.40 -18.26
CA VAL A 61 -1.24 -1.33 -18.97
C VAL A 61 0.18 -0.79 -18.99
N LEU A 62 1.15 -1.66 -18.71
CA LEU A 62 2.58 -1.41 -18.81
C LEU A 62 3.18 -2.19 -19.99
N ALA A 63 4.35 -1.78 -20.46
CA ALA A 63 5.06 -2.46 -21.55
C ALA A 63 5.58 -3.85 -21.18
N GLY A 64 5.66 -4.18 -19.89
CA GLY A 64 6.10 -5.47 -19.36
C GLY A 64 5.85 -5.57 -17.85
N GLY A 65 5.98 -6.78 -17.31
CA GLY A 65 5.71 -7.09 -15.91
C GLY A 65 6.81 -6.69 -14.92
N GLU A 66 7.96 -6.22 -15.38
CA GLU A 66 9.14 -6.01 -14.53
C GLU A 66 8.93 -4.88 -13.50
N ILE A 67 8.30 -3.78 -13.92
CA ILE A 67 7.98 -2.67 -13.00
C ILE A 67 6.90 -3.10 -12.00
N ALA A 68 5.92 -3.89 -12.45
CA ALA A 68 4.91 -4.46 -11.57
C ALA A 68 5.54 -5.40 -10.52
N ALA A 69 6.57 -6.17 -10.92
CA ALA A 69 7.33 -7.00 -9.99
C ALA A 69 8.08 -6.17 -8.95
N GLN A 70 8.66 -5.04 -9.34
CA GLN A 70 9.31 -4.12 -8.39
C GLN A 70 8.32 -3.57 -7.36
N VAL A 71 7.11 -3.17 -7.79
CA VAL A 71 6.04 -2.71 -6.87
C VAL A 71 5.66 -3.80 -5.87
N LEU A 72 5.45 -5.03 -6.34
CA LEU A 72 5.12 -6.17 -5.47
C LEU A 72 6.26 -6.47 -4.50
N LEU A 73 7.50 -6.53 -4.98
CA LEU A 73 8.68 -6.83 -4.17
C LEU A 73 8.89 -5.76 -3.10
N GLU A 74 8.87 -4.48 -3.47
CA GLU A 74 8.99 -3.37 -2.51
C GLU A 74 7.92 -3.44 -1.44
N GLY A 75 6.66 -3.64 -1.85
CA GLY A 75 5.55 -3.79 -0.92
C GLY A 75 5.70 -4.97 0.04
N CYS A 76 6.28 -6.10 -0.39
CA CYS A 76 6.54 -7.25 0.47
C CYS A 76 7.76 -7.02 1.37
N ILE A 77 8.87 -6.55 0.83
CA ILE A 77 10.16 -6.42 1.54
C ILE A 77 10.04 -5.47 2.73
N ARG A 78 9.36 -4.33 2.56
CA ARG A 78 9.17 -3.38 3.67
C ARG A 78 8.34 -3.93 4.84
N LEU A 79 7.56 -5.02 4.62
CA LEU A 79 6.75 -5.69 5.64
C LEU A 79 7.52 -6.81 6.37
N ILE A 80 8.71 -7.15 5.92
CA ILE A 80 9.56 -8.14 6.58
C ILE A 80 10.11 -7.55 7.90
N PRO A 81 9.98 -8.25 9.05
CA PRO A 81 10.50 -7.77 10.30
C PRO A 81 11.99 -7.42 10.23
N GLY A 82 12.36 -6.24 10.73
CA GLY A 82 13.74 -5.75 10.76
C GLY A 82 14.23 -5.04 9.50
N VAL A 83 13.44 -4.99 8.43
CA VAL A 83 13.78 -4.21 7.21
C VAL A 83 13.56 -2.71 7.45
N LEU A 84 12.44 -2.34 8.05
CA LEU A 84 12.21 -0.94 8.46
C LEU A 84 12.73 -0.71 9.87
N GLY A 85 13.42 0.42 10.08
CA GLY A 85 14.03 0.77 11.38
C GLY A 85 13.04 1.01 12.51
N HIS A 86 11.77 1.33 12.20
CA HIS A 86 10.70 1.61 13.17
C HIS A 86 9.42 0.84 12.80
N PRO A 87 9.22 -0.38 13.36
CA PRO A 87 8.03 -1.19 13.09
C PRO A 87 6.72 -0.50 13.46
N GLU A 88 6.74 0.41 14.44
CA GLU A 88 5.57 1.17 14.89
C GLU A 88 5.00 2.10 13.79
N SER A 89 5.84 2.53 12.85
CA SER A 89 5.38 3.38 11.73
C SER A 89 4.37 2.65 10.84
N LEU A 90 4.46 1.32 10.71
CA LEU A 90 3.53 0.52 9.93
C LEU A 90 2.10 0.53 10.49
N LEU A 91 1.93 0.79 11.79
CA LEU A 91 0.61 0.75 12.45
C LEU A 91 -0.25 1.98 12.13
N GLU A 92 0.36 3.11 11.81
CA GLU A 92 -0.33 4.37 11.51
C GLU A 92 -0.40 4.69 10.00
N GLU A 93 0.20 3.85 9.14
CA GLU A 93 0.21 4.06 7.70
C GLU A 93 -1.17 3.86 7.04
N SER A 94 -1.30 4.40 5.82
CA SER A 94 -2.47 4.16 4.98
C SER A 94 -2.75 2.66 4.83
N PHE A 95 -4.04 2.30 4.88
CA PHE A 95 -4.57 0.94 4.77
C PHE A 95 -4.47 0.06 6.03
N SER A 96 -3.69 0.42 7.05
CA SER A 96 -3.56 -0.41 8.28
C SER A 96 -4.89 -0.58 9.02
N ASN A 97 -5.74 0.45 9.05
CA ASN A 97 -7.05 0.45 9.74
C ASN A 97 -8.21 0.76 8.78
N ASN A 98 -8.09 0.42 7.50
CA ASN A 98 -9.01 0.82 6.43
C ASN A 98 -9.19 2.35 6.34
N LEU A 99 -8.17 3.10 6.70
CA LEU A 99 -8.13 4.55 6.58
C LEU A 99 -6.89 4.97 5.78
N LEU A 100 -6.98 6.12 5.12
CA LEU A 100 -5.81 6.82 4.60
C LEU A 100 -5.12 7.55 5.76
N GLU A 101 -3.82 7.67 5.67
CA GLU A 101 -3.01 8.37 6.65
C GLU A 101 -3.34 9.87 6.66
N TYR A 102 -3.25 10.47 7.85
CA TYR A 102 -3.43 11.90 8.08
C TYR A 102 -2.36 12.75 7.37
N PRO A 103 -2.58 14.07 7.17
CA PRO A 103 -1.59 14.93 6.55
C PRO A 103 -0.38 15.15 7.46
N HIS A 104 0.83 15.04 6.87
CA HIS A 104 2.09 15.27 7.56
C HIS A 104 2.56 16.71 7.44
N TYR A 105 3.21 17.20 8.49
CA TYR A 105 3.84 18.51 8.53
C TYR A 105 5.29 18.36 8.95
N THR A 106 6.18 19.07 8.28
CA THR A 106 7.62 19.07 8.54
C THR A 106 8.10 20.48 8.92
N ARG A 107 9.39 20.64 9.12
CA ARG A 107 10.01 21.96 9.33
C ARG A 107 10.14 22.71 7.99
N PRO A 108 10.04 24.06 8.04
CA PRO A 108 9.86 24.94 9.20
C PRO A 108 8.41 24.96 9.73
N GLN A 109 8.19 25.43 10.97
CA GLN A 109 6.86 25.56 11.57
C GLN A 109 5.94 26.51 10.78
N VAL A 110 6.51 27.53 10.16
CA VAL A 110 5.82 28.42 9.22
C VAL A 110 6.59 28.40 7.91
N TRP A 111 5.96 27.89 6.86
CA TRP A 111 6.48 27.95 5.52
C TRP A 111 5.89 29.14 4.76
N VAL A 112 6.73 29.88 4.02
CA VAL A 112 6.33 31.02 3.22
C VAL A 112 6.41 30.62 1.73
N ASP A 113 5.31 30.76 1.02
CA ASP A 113 5.26 30.45 -0.42
C ASP A 113 5.93 31.53 -1.28
N SER A 114 6.02 31.30 -2.58
CA SER A 114 6.62 32.24 -3.54
C SER A 114 5.89 33.58 -3.68
N LEU A 115 4.66 33.66 -3.21
CA LEU A 115 3.84 34.86 -3.19
C LEU A 115 3.91 35.62 -1.86
N GLY A 116 4.66 35.12 -0.87
CA GLY A 116 4.81 35.69 0.44
C GLY A 116 3.73 35.29 1.45
N ASN A 117 2.82 34.37 1.11
CA ASN A 117 1.81 33.88 2.04
C ASN A 117 2.42 32.92 3.06
N LYS A 118 1.97 33.02 4.30
CA LYS A 118 2.45 32.18 5.42
C LYS A 118 1.52 31.01 5.64
N HIS A 119 2.10 29.80 5.68
CA HIS A 119 1.42 28.54 5.93
C HIS A 119 1.99 27.91 7.21
N GLY A 120 1.19 27.88 8.28
CA GLY A 120 1.59 27.35 9.58
C GLY A 120 1.24 25.87 9.75
N VAL A 121 2.02 25.17 10.56
CA VAL A 121 1.65 23.86 11.10
C VAL A 121 0.45 24.04 12.04
N PRO A 122 -0.59 23.18 12.02
CA PRO A 122 -1.69 23.25 12.97
C PRO A 122 -1.21 23.26 14.42
N GLU A 123 -1.73 24.20 15.22
CA GLU A 123 -1.28 24.42 16.61
C GLU A 123 -1.39 23.17 17.49
N VAL A 124 -2.42 22.33 17.27
CA VAL A 124 -2.60 21.08 17.99
C VAL A 124 -1.38 20.15 17.88
N LEU A 125 -0.68 20.16 16.73
CA LEU A 125 0.50 19.30 16.50
C LEU A 125 1.75 19.80 17.22
N THR A 126 1.78 21.07 17.63
CA THR A 126 2.88 21.70 18.36
C THR A 126 2.59 21.87 19.84
N SER A 127 1.39 21.52 20.31
CA SER A 127 0.92 21.73 21.68
C SER A 127 1.55 20.82 22.74
N GLY A 128 2.16 19.69 22.32
CA GLY A 128 2.67 18.67 23.25
C GLY A 128 1.58 17.77 23.88
N HIS A 129 0.29 18.03 23.64
CA HIS A 129 -0.80 17.23 24.18
C HIS A 129 -1.08 15.98 23.32
N HIS A 130 -0.44 14.84 23.64
CA HIS A 130 -0.49 13.62 22.85
C HIS A 130 -1.92 13.11 22.56
N SER A 131 -2.85 13.22 23.52
CA SER A 131 -4.24 12.81 23.32
C SER A 131 -4.95 13.64 22.24
N ASN A 132 -4.75 14.97 22.25
CA ASN A 132 -5.32 15.88 21.27
C ASN A 132 -4.71 15.66 19.89
N ILE A 133 -3.41 15.43 19.82
CA ILE A 133 -2.69 15.10 18.58
C ILE A 133 -3.24 13.80 17.98
N LYS A 134 -3.40 12.74 18.80
CA LYS A 134 -3.95 11.45 18.35
C LYS A 134 -5.38 11.59 17.82
N LYS A 135 -6.23 12.34 18.52
CA LYS A 135 -7.60 12.63 18.07
C LYS A 135 -7.60 13.38 16.74
N TRP A 136 -6.83 14.45 16.64
CA TRP A 136 -6.72 15.25 15.41
C TRP A 136 -6.27 14.41 14.21
N ARG A 137 -5.25 13.56 14.39
CA ARG A 137 -4.77 12.62 13.36
C ARG A 137 -5.86 11.69 12.89
N LEU A 138 -6.61 11.09 13.82
CA LEU A 138 -7.73 10.21 13.49
C LEU A 138 -8.83 10.94 12.73
N ASP A 139 -9.24 12.13 13.20
CA ASP A 139 -10.27 12.93 12.55
C ASP A 139 -9.85 13.30 11.11
N LYS A 140 -8.57 13.67 10.90
CA LYS A 140 -8.03 13.98 9.56
C LYS A 140 -7.90 12.75 8.66
N SER A 141 -7.57 11.58 9.20
CA SER A 141 -7.58 10.32 8.46
C SER A 141 -8.99 9.96 7.98
N ILE A 142 -10.00 10.09 8.84
CA ILE A 142 -11.41 9.85 8.51
C ILE A 142 -11.88 10.82 7.43
N GLU A 143 -11.64 12.12 7.62
CA GLU A 143 -12.01 13.16 6.65
C GLU A 143 -11.40 12.88 5.27
N LYS A 144 -10.09 12.61 5.23
CA LYS A 144 -9.37 12.31 3.99
C LYS A 144 -9.88 11.04 3.31
N THR A 145 -10.15 9.98 4.10
CA THR A 145 -10.66 8.72 3.58
C THR A 145 -12.04 8.90 2.96
N LYS A 146 -12.96 9.57 3.65
CA LYS A 146 -14.31 9.87 3.13
C LYS A 146 -14.27 10.62 1.80
N ASN A 147 -13.34 11.58 1.67
CA ASN A 147 -13.25 12.43 0.49
C ASN A 147 -12.56 11.75 -0.70
N ILE A 148 -11.51 10.97 -0.47
CA ILE A 148 -10.65 10.42 -1.53
C ILE A 148 -10.96 8.95 -1.82
N ARG A 149 -11.26 8.17 -0.78
CA ARG A 149 -11.52 6.73 -0.87
C ARG A 149 -12.78 6.34 -0.08
N PRO A 150 -13.96 6.84 -0.49
CA PRO A 150 -15.23 6.53 0.18
C PRO A 150 -15.54 5.02 0.22
N ASP A 151 -15.06 4.26 -0.78
CA ASP A 151 -15.14 2.81 -0.82
C ASP A 151 -14.51 2.13 0.40
N MET A 152 -13.39 2.63 0.89
CA MET A 152 -12.72 2.10 2.09
C MET A 152 -13.50 2.42 3.37
N TYR A 153 -14.14 3.58 3.43
CA TYR A 153 -14.91 4.00 4.61
C TYR A 153 -16.17 3.18 4.79
N ILE A 154 -16.93 2.91 3.72
CA ILE A 154 -18.13 2.08 3.73
C ILE A 154 -17.81 0.65 4.21
N ASN A 155 -16.72 0.07 3.70
CA ASN A 155 -16.27 -1.27 4.11
C ASN A 155 -15.88 -1.35 5.59
N LYS A 156 -15.49 -0.24 6.20
CA LYS A 156 -15.17 -0.17 7.64
C LYS A 156 -16.44 -0.25 8.50
N GLU A 157 -17.50 0.45 8.13
CA GLU A 157 -18.77 0.43 8.85
C GLU A 157 -19.41 -0.96 8.83
N GLN A 158 -19.37 -1.66 7.69
CA GLN A 158 -19.91 -3.01 7.54
C GLN A 158 -19.15 -4.12 8.30
N LYS A 159 -17.93 -3.88 8.73
CA LYS A 159 -17.13 -4.85 9.52
C LYS A 159 -17.28 -4.65 11.05
N GLN A 160 -18.01 -3.63 11.49
CA GLN A 160 -18.27 -3.35 12.92
C GLN A 160 -19.65 -3.83 13.40
N ASP A 161 -20.49 -4.32 12.48
CA ASP A 161 -21.76 -5.01 12.73
C ASP A 161 -21.55 -6.53 12.67
#